data_a86cf233427e6d6ca19e8b79425389e6
#
_entry.id   a86cf233427e6d6ca19e8b79425389e6
#
_cell.length_a   1.000
_cell.length_b   1.000
_cell.length_c   1.000
_cell.angle_alpha   90.00
_cell.angle_beta   90.00
_cell.angle_gamma   90.00
#
_symmetry.space_group_name_H-M   'P 1'
#
loop_
_entity.id
_entity.type
_entity.pdbx_description
1 polymer ?
#
loop_
_entity_poly.entity_id
_entity_poly.type
_entity_poly.pdbx_seq_one_letter_code
_entity_poly.pdbx_strand_id
1 'polypeptide(L)'
;MKLNHYYLRFLEGYIDRVSGKIGYNLDSNRLIRMSRQAILIAEILSPVPIVVSAYLHSIIILLLSLGFLSFVHLLPLAYAYSRSKEYDLVVDKATIYIAMSAYVLTLTGKDLLTALRTMAHKGDKVSQVESQVVETKMRLFGKSLTDAVKDRLNSLKGTYLSELYSLYLTTKELGLSMASRLESFMRDLINEIEAKEESRVSLLTELNEVVLIIFLMFPIMAIGFSFLGTTNYSLLMIPLLTAPGLYLMISENTIAPQVKLSLSWYEKALVAVFFLLSALIVLLKLNFSLVIISFGLLVALPIHTRHYAVAERIFMLQPALLSALGDQLKLGYNVRESWERAVSYLERVDKSVRRIASPEGAKEMPFVSDTWRLAQIAYEGSYYAIYDEMSRVANKLVSIYKTYQRKVRPLLALALLAPAFLLYTVHTFLSISSGVSGYELSLLIGLNLFALTALYSKAVKGTPFYFPLYLLIGLESLILSVLWL
;
A
#
# COMPACT_ATOMS: atom_id res chain seq x y z
N MET A 1 -27.99 -14.73 21.76
CA MET A 1 -28.35 -15.45 20.53
C MET A 1 -28.98 -14.59 19.42
N LYS A 2 -29.99 -13.75 19.68
CA LYS A 2 -30.60 -12.92 18.63
C LYS A 2 -29.64 -11.87 18.01
N LEU A 3 -28.79 -11.22 18.80
CA LEU A 3 -27.87 -10.18 18.34
C LEU A 3 -26.83 -10.73 17.31
N ASN A 4 -26.30 -11.93 17.57
CA ASN A 4 -25.36 -12.60 16.67
C ASN A 4 -25.97 -12.99 15.34
N HIS A 5 -27.27 -13.30 15.31
CA HIS A 5 -27.98 -13.60 14.07
C HIS A 5 -28.11 -12.34 13.18
N TYR A 6 -28.38 -11.17 13.75
CA TYR A 6 -28.43 -9.90 13.02
C TYR A 6 -27.03 -9.49 12.51
N TYR A 7 -26.00 -9.63 13.34
CA TYR A 7 -24.62 -9.34 12.94
C TYR A 7 -24.15 -10.25 11.80
N LEU A 8 -24.41 -11.56 11.89
CA LEU A 8 -24.04 -12.50 10.84
C LEU A 8 -24.75 -12.20 9.52
N ARG A 9 -26.06 -11.89 9.53
CA ARG A 9 -26.78 -11.45 8.32
C ARG A 9 -26.22 -10.18 7.71
N PHE A 10 -25.88 -9.19 8.56
CA PHE A 10 -25.24 -7.97 8.10
C PHE A 10 -23.88 -8.26 7.46
N LEU A 11 -23.07 -9.09 8.11
CA LEU A 11 -21.76 -9.51 7.64
C LEU A 11 -21.86 -10.26 6.30
N GLU A 12 -22.78 -11.22 6.19
CA GLU A 12 -23.05 -11.95 4.96
C GLU A 12 -23.43 -11.00 3.81
N GLY A 13 -24.37 -10.11 4.03
CA GLY A 13 -24.79 -9.12 3.02
C GLY A 13 -23.68 -8.11 2.65
N TYR A 14 -22.76 -7.81 3.56
CA TYR A 14 -21.59 -6.97 3.28
C TYR A 14 -20.54 -7.73 2.48
N ILE A 15 -20.20 -8.96 2.87
CA ILE A 15 -19.23 -9.83 2.18
C ILE A 15 -19.71 -10.12 0.75
N ASP A 16 -21.01 -10.38 0.55
CA ASP A 16 -21.56 -10.63 -0.79
C ASP A 16 -21.48 -9.40 -1.69
N ARG A 17 -21.73 -8.20 -1.15
CA ARG A 17 -21.52 -6.95 -1.90
C ARG A 17 -20.06 -6.76 -2.30
N VAL A 18 -19.13 -7.01 -1.37
CA VAL A 18 -17.69 -6.92 -1.65
C VAL A 18 -17.26 -7.98 -2.66
N SER A 19 -17.75 -9.21 -2.53
CA SER A 19 -17.48 -10.30 -3.50
C SER A 19 -18.00 -9.95 -4.90
N GLY A 20 -19.20 -9.41 -5.01
CA GLY A 20 -19.74 -8.93 -6.28
C GLY A 20 -18.91 -7.79 -6.89
N LYS A 21 -18.39 -6.90 -6.05
CA LYS A 21 -17.50 -5.81 -6.47
C LYS A 21 -16.15 -6.35 -7.01
N ILE A 22 -15.55 -7.31 -6.32
CA ILE A 22 -14.26 -7.92 -6.69
C ILE A 22 -14.40 -8.98 -7.81
N GLY A 23 -15.59 -9.17 -8.34
CA GLY A 23 -15.85 -10.13 -9.43
C GLY A 23 -15.83 -11.59 -8.98
N TYR A 24 -16.39 -11.88 -7.80
CA TYR A 24 -16.47 -13.24 -7.21
C TYR A 24 -15.10 -13.89 -6.92
N ASN A 25 -14.01 -13.16 -6.97
CA ASN A 25 -12.68 -13.64 -6.58
C ASN A 25 -12.48 -13.77 -5.06
N LEU A 26 -13.47 -13.34 -4.28
CA LEU A 26 -13.50 -13.51 -2.84
C LEU A 26 -14.35 -14.77 -2.56
N ASP A 27 -13.76 -15.79 -1.93
CA ASP A 27 -14.51 -16.95 -1.47
C ASP A 27 -15.39 -16.55 -0.26
N SER A 28 -16.58 -16.00 -0.56
CA SER A 28 -17.52 -15.50 0.43
C SER A 28 -17.90 -16.60 1.42
N ASN A 29 -18.12 -17.84 0.93
CA ASN A 29 -18.49 -18.99 1.76
C ASN A 29 -17.38 -19.38 2.74
N ARG A 30 -16.13 -19.29 2.33
CA ARG A 30 -14.99 -19.55 3.21
C ARG A 30 -14.85 -18.45 4.26
N LEU A 31 -14.98 -17.20 3.88
CA LEU A 31 -14.92 -16.05 4.80
C LEU A 31 -16.05 -16.09 5.83
N ILE A 32 -17.27 -16.37 5.39
CA ILE A 32 -18.43 -16.52 6.30
C ILE A 32 -18.22 -17.67 7.27
N ARG A 33 -17.69 -18.81 6.82
CA ARG A 33 -17.36 -19.95 7.70
C ARG A 33 -16.28 -19.59 8.71
N MET A 34 -15.18 -18.96 8.27
CA MET A 34 -14.12 -18.49 9.17
C MET A 34 -14.65 -17.48 10.19
N SER A 35 -15.51 -16.56 9.77
CA SER A 35 -16.15 -15.58 10.66
C SER A 35 -17.03 -16.24 11.71
N ARG A 36 -17.86 -17.22 11.32
CA ARG A 36 -18.69 -17.99 12.27
C ARG A 36 -17.82 -18.74 13.27
N GLN A 37 -16.74 -19.37 12.82
CA GLN A 37 -15.80 -20.07 13.70
C GLN A 37 -15.09 -19.11 14.66
N ALA A 38 -14.61 -17.96 14.17
CA ALA A 38 -13.95 -16.95 14.99
C ALA A 38 -14.89 -16.39 16.08
N ILE A 39 -16.15 -16.09 15.73
CA ILE A 39 -17.17 -15.64 16.68
C ILE A 39 -17.46 -16.72 17.73
N LEU A 40 -17.61 -17.96 17.31
CA LEU A 40 -17.91 -19.09 18.20
C LEU A 40 -16.75 -19.34 19.19
N ILE A 41 -15.50 -19.28 18.71
CA ILE A 41 -14.30 -19.37 19.55
C ILE A 41 -14.24 -18.18 20.53
N ALA A 42 -14.51 -16.96 20.07
CA ALA A 42 -14.53 -15.78 20.91
C ALA A 42 -15.62 -15.87 22.01
N GLU A 43 -16.79 -16.40 21.71
CA GLU A 43 -17.86 -16.63 22.68
C GLU A 43 -17.48 -17.69 23.74
N ILE A 44 -16.86 -18.80 23.31
CA ILE A 44 -16.40 -19.86 24.23
C ILE A 44 -15.27 -19.33 25.14
N LEU A 45 -14.39 -18.50 24.60
CA LEU A 45 -13.26 -17.94 25.38
C LEU A 45 -13.64 -16.73 26.22
N SER A 46 -14.78 -16.08 25.99
CA SER A 46 -15.20 -14.85 26.68
C SER A 46 -15.28 -14.95 28.21
N PRO A 47 -15.66 -16.08 28.84
CA PRO A 47 -15.69 -16.18 30.30
C PRO A 47 -14.29 -16.19 30.93
N VAL A 48 -13.27 -16.68 30.22
CA VAL A 48 -11.91 -16.84 30.75
C VAL A 48 -11.30 -15.50 31.24
N PRO A 49 -11.29 -14.43 30.43
CA PRO A 49 -10.78 -13.13 30.87
C PRO A 49 -11.57 -12.52 32.04
N ILE A 50 -12.88 -12.77 32.12
CA ILE A 50 -13.72 -12.27 33.19
C ILE A 50 -13.31 -12.96 34.52
N VAL A 51 -13.13 -14.28 34.48
CA VAL A 51 -12.68 -15.05 35.65
C VAL A 51 -11.26 -14.64 36.07
N VAL A 52 -10.35 -14.49 35.09
CA VAL A 52 -8.97 -14.06 35.38
C VAL A 52 -8.92 -12.64 35.93
N SER A 53 -9.72 -11.71 35.41
CA SER A 53 -9.78 -10.34 35.90
C SER A 53 -10.36 -10.27 37.33
N ALA A 54 -11.37 -11.08 37.62
CA ALA A 54 -11.95 -11.20 38.94
C ALA A 54 -10.94 -11.80 39.92
N TYR A 55 -10.19 -12.83 39.51
CA TYR A 55 -9.16 -13.46 40.35
C TYR A 55 -7.98 -12.52 40.64
N LEU A 56 -7.53 -11.77 39.62
CA LEU A 56 -6.41 -10.83 39.76
C LEU A 56 -6.83 -9.43 40.23
N HIS A 57 -8.11 -9.19 40.50
CA HIS A 57 -8.68 -7.88 40.86
C HIS A 57 -8.22 -6.74 39.95
N SER A 58 -8.00 -7.02 38.65
CA SER A 58 -7.45 -6.09 37.70
C SER A 58 -8.48 -5.68 36.62
N ILE A 59 -8.99 -4.46 36.75
CA ILE A 59 -9.91 -3.87 35.75
C ILE A 59 -9.26 -3.72 34.38
N ILE A 60 -7.93 -3.58 34.32
CA ILE A 60 -7.15 -3.45 33.10
C ILE A 60 -7.23 -4.73 32.27
N ILE A 61 -7.12 -5.90 32.89
CA ILE A 61 -7.23 -7.20 32.21
C ILE A 61 -8.64 -7.37 31.64
N LEU A 62 -9.66 -6.92 32.35
CA LEU A 62 -11.04 -6.94 31.88
C LEU A 62 -11.21 -6.07 30.62
N LEU A 63 -10.74 -4.84 30.67
CA LEU A 63 -10.82 -3.91 29.53
C LEU A 63 -10.04 -4.40 28.30
N LEU A 64 -8.83 -4.92 28.49
CA LEU A 64 -8.02 -5.51 27.42
C LEU A 64 -8.71 -6.73 26.80
N SER A 65 -9.32 -7.57 27.60
CA SER A 65 -10.02 -8.77 27.11
C SER A 65 -11.31 -8.43 26.35
N LEU A 66 -12.08 -7.45 26.84
CA LEU A 66 -13.24 -6.92 26.11
C LEU A 66 -12.83 -6.27 24.78
N GLY A 67 -11.73 -5.52 24.79
CA GLY A 67 -11.13 -4.96 23.58
C GLY A 67 -10.71 -6.04 22.58
N PHE A 68 -10.05 -7.10 23.03
CA PHE A 68 -9.65 -8.23 22.19
C PHE A 68 -10.86 -8.98 21.60
N LEU A 69 -11.88 -9.24 22.40
CA LEU A 69 -13.13 -9.87 21.93
C LEU A 69 -13.82 -9.02 20.87
N SER A 70 -13.93 -7.71 21.09
CA SER A 70 -14.49 -6.78 20.12
C SER A 70 -13.68 -6.78 18.83
N PHE A 71 -12.35 -6.81 18.91
CA PHE A 71 -11.46 -6.88 17.77
C PHE A 71 -11.65 -8.15 16.96
N VAL A 72 -11.77 -9.31 17.60
CA VAL A 72 -12.03 -10.61 16.92
C VAL A 72 -13.35 -10.57 16.14
N HIS A 73 -14.40 -9.96 16.69
CA HIS A 73 -15.69 -9.79 15.99
C HIS A 73 -15.58 -8.85 14.78
N LEU A 74 -14.75 -7.82 14.84
CA LEU A 74 -14.56 -6.86 13.74
C LEU A 74 -13.59 -7.34 12.66
N LEU A 75 -12.74 -8.34 12.94
CA LEU A 75 -11.72 -8.86 12.03
C LEU A 75 -12.25 -9.23 10.63
N PRO A 76 -13.37 -10.01 10.49
CA PRO A 76 -13.88 -10.37 9.16
C PRO A 76 -14.37 -9.17 8.36
N LEU A 77 -15.00 -8.21 9.03
CA LEU A 77 -15.48 -6.97 8.42
C LEU A 77 -14.31 -6.10 7.98
N ALA A 78 -13.29 -5.95 8.82
CA ALA A 78 -12.07 -5.24 8.51
C ALA A 78 -11.32 -5.88 7.33
N TYR A 79 -11.27 -7.22 7.28
CA TYR A 79 -10.66 -7.95 6.18
C TYR A 79 -11.41 -7.72 4.85
N ALA A 80 -12.75 -7.85 4.86
CA ALA A 80 -13.56 -7.60 3.66
C ALA A 80 -13.45 -6.14 3.20
N TYR A 81 -13.45 -5.18 4.14
CA TYR A 81 -13.25 -3.76 3.85
C TYR A 81 -11.87 -3.50 3.23
N SER A 82 -10.81 -4.04 3.84
CA SER A 82 -9.44 -3.92 3.34
C SER A 82 -9.31 -4.47 1.91
N ARG A 83 -9.91 -5.64 1.65
CA ARG A 83 -9.92 -6.23 0.31
C ARG A 83 -10.69 -5.39 -0.71
N SER A 84 -11.82 -4.79 -0.32
CA SER A 84 -12.55 -3.86 -1.18
C SER A 84 -11.69 -2.65 -1.53
N LYS A 85 -11.01 -2.06 -0.56
CA LYS A 85 -10.12 -0.90 -0.77
C LYS A 85 -8.87 -1.23 -1.59
N GLU A 86 -8.26 -2.38 -1.33
CA GLU A 86 -7.14 -2.88 -2.14
C GLU A 86 -7.57 -3.04 -3.62
N TYR A 87 -8.77 -3.59 -3.85
CA TYR A 87 -9.30 -3.73 -5.20
C TYR A 87 -9.54 -2.37 -5.87
N ASP A 88 -10.13 -1.39 -5.18
CA ASP A 88 -10.32 -0.03 -5.70
C ASP A 88 -8.99 0.58 -6.15
N LEU A 89 -7.96 0.47 -5.31
CA LEU A 89 -6.62 0.99 -5.63
C LEU A 89 -6.02 0.30 -6.88
N VAL A 90 -6.17 -1.03 -6.99
CA VAL A 90 -5.67 -1.78 -8.14
C VAL A 90 -6.43 -1.40 -9.40
N VAL A 91 -7.75 -1.22 -9.31
CA VAL A 91 -8.61 -0.77 -10.42
C VAL A 91 -8.23 0.64 -10.85
N ASP A 92 -8.06 1.57 -9.92
CA ASP A 92 -7.67 2.95 -10.22
C ASP A 92 -6.33 3.01 -10.96
N LYS A 93 -5.34 2.23 -10.53
CA LYS A 93 -4.04 2.14 -11.22
C LYS A 93 -4.14 1.52 -12.61
N ALA A 94 -4.95 0.48 -12.76
CA ALA A 94 -5.16 -0.17 -14.05
C ALA A 94 -5.94 0.71 -15.03
N THR A 95 -6.82 1.59 -14.53
CA THR A 95 -7.68 2.42 -15.37
C THR A 95 -6.90 3.30 -16.34
N ILE A 96 -5.72 3.80 -15.94
CA ILE A 96 -4.85 4.59 -16.83
C ILE A 96 -4.49 3.77 -18.07
N TYR A 97 -4.04 2.53 -17.90
CA TYR A 97 -3.64 1.64 -18.99
C TYR A 97 -4.85 1.14 -19.78
N ILE A 98 -5.98 0.91 -19.13
CA ILE A 98 -7.25 0.54 -19.77
C ILE A 98 -7.75 1.69 -20.65
N ALA A 99 -7.72 2.92 -20.17
CA ALA A 99 -8.13 4.11 -20.93
C ALA A 99 -7.23 4.34 -22.15
N MET A 100 -5.91 4.20 -21.97
CA MET A 100 -4.96 4.26 -23.08
C MET A 100 -5.21 3.17 -24.12
N SER A 101 -5.45 1.93 -23.67
CA SER A 101 -5.77 0.80 -24.56
C SER A 101 -7.08 1.03 -25.30
N ALA A 102 -8.10 1.54 -24.61
CA ALA A 102 -9.37 1.89 -25.20
C ALA A 102 -9.21 3.02 -26.25
N TYR A 103 -8.38 4.02 -25.95
CA TYR A 103 -8.09 5.09 -26.90
C TYR A 103 -7.47 4.55 -28.19
N VAL A 104 -6.39 3.73 -28.09
CA VAL A 104 -5.75 3.10 -29.24
C VAL A 104 -6.73 2.28 -30.08
N LEU A 105 -7.52 1.42 -29.42
CA LEU A 105 -8.46 0.53 -30.10
C LEU A 105 -9.65 1.29 -30.71
N THR A 106 -10.05 2.40 -30.08
CA THR A 106 -11.12 3.25 -30.63
C THR A 106 -10.69 3.97 -31.93
N LEU A 107 -9.40 4.32 -32.04
CA LEU A 107 -8.85 4.85 -33.31
C LEU A 107 -8.92 3.81 -34.46
N THR A 108 -9.00 2.52 -34.13
CA THR A 108 -9.19 1.43 -35.10
C THR A 108 -10.66 0.99 -35.21
N GLY A 109 -11.61 1.78 -34.66
CA GLY A 109 -13.06 1.51 -34.74
C GLY A 109 -13.56 0.45 -33.74
N LYS A 110 -12.76 0.03 -32.76
CA LYS A 110 -13.15 -0.93 -31.73
C LYS A 110 -13.73 -0.21 -30.50
N ASP A 111 -14.57 -0.90 -29.75
CA ASP A 111 -15.23 -0.35 -28.54
C ASP A 111 -14.45 -0.64 -27.24
N LEU A 112 -14.90 -0.02 -26.12
CA LEU A 112 -14.32 -0.21 -24.79
C LEU A 112 -14.33 -1.68 -24.32
N LEU A 113 -15.38 -2.44 -24.63
CA LEU A 113 -15.45 -3.84 -24.23
C LEU A 113 -14.38 -4.67 -24.97
N THR A 114 -14.15 -4.36 -26.22
CA THR A 114 -13.06 -4.98 -26.99
C THR A 114 -11.70 -4.63 -26.38
N ALA A 115 -11.52 -3.41 -25.89
CA ALA A 115 -10.29 -3.01 -25.16
C ALA A 115 -10.09 -3.85 -23.89
N LEU A 116 -11.13 -3.99 -23.05
CA LEU A 116 -11.10 -4.82 -21.86
C LEU A 116 -10.77 -6.29 -22.18
N ARG A 117 -11.41 -6.86 -23.20
CA ARG A 117 -11.13 -8.24 -23.66
C ARG A 117 -9.69 -8.39 -24.14
N THR A 118 -9.20 -7.45 -24.93
CA THR A 118 -7.84 -7.50 -25.46
C THR A 118 -6.82 -7.44 -24.33
N MET A 119 -7.01 -6.54 -23.35
CA MET A 119 -6.16 -6.46 -22.15
C MET A 119 -6.24 -7.73 -21.31
N ALA A 120 -7.45 -8.30 -21.15
CA ALA A 120 -7.68 -9.55 -20.42
C ALA A 120 -6.93 -10.72 -21.09
N HIS A 121 -7.01 -10.86 -22.40
CA HIS A 121 -6.27 -11.90 -23.16
C HIS A 121 -4.74 -11.74 -23.02
N LYS A 122 -4.26 -10.51 -22.88
CA LYS A 122 -2.83 -10.23 -22.61
C LYS A 122 -2.46 -10.39 -21.12
N GLY A 123 -3.38 -10.88 -20.29
CA GLY A 123 -3.14 -11.27 -18.89
C GLY A 123 -3.29 -10.13 -17.88
N ASP A 124 -3.99 -9.02 -18.23
CA ASP A 124 -4.39 -8.02 -17.23
C ASP A 124 -5.53 -8.57 -16.36
N LYS A 125 -5.28 -8.68 -15.05
CA LYS A 125 -6.23 -9.27 -14.12
C LYS A 125 -7.47 -8.40 -13.90
N VAL A 126 -7.33 -7.08 -13.90
CA VAL A 126 -8.47 -6.17 -13.73
C VAL A 126 -9.38 -6.28 -14.94
N SER A 127 -8.84 -6.14 -16.14
CA SER A 127 -9.61 -6.29 -17.38
C SER A 127 -10.23 -7.69 -17.52
N GLN A 128 -9.55 -8.74 -17.02
CA GLN A 128 -10.10 -10.10 -17.00
C GLN A 128 -11.35 -10.18 -16.11
N VAL A 129 -11.28 -9.65 -14.89
CA VAL A 129 -12.44 -9.60 -13.98
C VAL A 129 -13.55 -8.75 -14.58
N GLU A 130 -13.22 -7.56 -15.08
CA GLU A 130 -14.22 -6.63 -15.63
C GLU A 130 -14.93 -7.21 -16.87
N SER A 131 -14.18 -7.76 -17.82
CA SER A 131 -14.78 -8.40 -19.00
C SER A 131 -15.63 -9.59 -18.61
N GLN A 132 -15.17 -10.45 -17.69
CA GLN A 132 -15.94 -11.60 -17.21
C GLN A 132 -17.25 -11.20 -16.53
N VAL A 133 -17.21 -10.18 -15.65
CA VAL A 133 -18.43 -9.71 -14.94
C VAL A 133 -19.44 -9.14 -15.94
N VAL A 134 -19.00 -8.32 -16.89
CA VAL A 134 -19.88 -7.76 -17.91
C VAL A 134 -20.47 -8.87 -18.79
N GLU A 135 -19.63 -9.80 -19.29
CA GLU A 135 -20.08 -10.92 -20.11
C GLU A 135 -21.03 -11.86 -19.38
N THR A 136 -20.75 -12.15 -18.10
CA THR A 136 -21.63 -12.98 -17.28
C THR A 136 -23.02 -12.34 -17.17
N LYS A 137 -23.09 -11.02 -16.96
CA LYS A 137 -24.37 -10.32 -16.92
C LYS A 137 -25.12 -10.36 -18.26
N MET A 138 -24.39 -10.25 -19.37
CA MET A 138 -24.98 -10.36 -20.69
C MET A 138 -25.47 -11.77 -20.99
N ARG A 139 -24.65 -12.80 -20.73
CA ARG A 139 -24.92 -14.20 -21.13
C ARG A 139 -25.90 -14.91 -20.19
N LEU A 140 -25.71 -14.75 -18.87
CA LEU A 140 -26.52 -15.47 -17.88
C LEU A 140 -27.82 -14.73 -17.49
N PHE A 141 -27.76 -13.40 -17.48
CA PHE A 141 -28.89 -12.56 -17.06
C PHE A 141 -29.63 -11.90 -18.23
N GLY A 142 -29.21 -12.14 -19.47
CA GLY A 142 -29.84 -11.58 -20.68
C GLY A 142 -29.82 -10.07 -20.79
N LYS A 143 -28.92 -9.39 -20.03
CA LYS A 143 -28.83 -7.94 -20.05
C LYS A 143 -28.21 -7.43 -21.32
N SER A 144 -28.63 -6.22 -21.76
CA SER A 144 -27.92 -5.49 -22.82
C SER A 144 -26.51 -5.12 -22.34
N LEU A 145 -25.58 -4.86 -23.26
CA LEU A 145 -24.24 -4.38 -22.91
C LEU A 145 -24.32 -3.09 -22.07
N THR A 146 -25.20 -2.17 -22.45
CA THR A 146 -25.41 -0.90 -21.76
C THR A 146 -25.86 -1.13 -20.31
N ASP A 147 -26.83 -2.03 -20.07
CA ASP A 147 -27.32 -2.33 -18.73
C ASP A 147 -26.25 -3.05 -17.90
N ALA A 148 -25.50 -3.97 -18.50
CA ALA A 148 -24.42 -4.69 -17.82
C ALA A 148 -23.30 -3.74 -17.35
N VAL A 149 -22.92 -2.78 -18.22
CA VAL A 149 -21.93 -1.73 -17.88
C VAL A 149 -22.48 -0.76 -16.83
N LYS A 150 -23.78 -0.37 -16.91
CA LYS A 150 -24.44 0.49 -15.91
C LYS A 150 -24.44 -0.15 -14.52
N ASP A 151 -24.75 -1.45 -14.45
CA ASP A 151 -24.69 -2.20 -13.20
C ASP A 151 -23.25 -2.25 -12.64
N ARG A 152 -22.26 -2.39 -13.55
CA ARG A 152 -20.85 -2.43 -13.14
C ARG A 152 -20.38 -1.08 -12.63
N LEU A 153 -20.75 0.01 -13.29
CA LEU A 153 -20.53 1.39 -12.85
C LEU A 153 -21.02 1.57 -11.41
N ASN A 154 -22.23 1.13 -11.09
CA ASN A 154 -22.78 1.27 -9.74
C ASN A 154 -22.00 0.46 -8.69
N SER A 155 -21.43 -0.69 -9.07
CA SER A 155 -20.61 -1.53 -8.18
C SER A 155 -19.25 -0.94 -7.91
N LEU A 156 -18.68 -0.19 -8.85
CA LEU A 156 -17.35 0.43 -8.79
C LEU A 156 -17.40 1.93 -8.43
N LYS A 157 -18.54 2.41 -7.97
CA LYS A 157 -18.74 3.84 -7.67
C LYS A 157 -17.61 4.42 -6.81
N GLY A 158 -17.02 5.52 -7.27
CA GLY A 158 -15.88 6.18 -6.62
C GLY A 158 -14.50 5.71 -7.09
N THR A 159 -14.43 4.87 -8.15
CA THR A 159 -13.17 4.53 -8.83
C THR A 159 -13.08 5.23 -10.19
N TYR A 160 -11.88 5.43 -10.70
CA TYR A 160 -11.67 6.00 -12.03
C TYR A 160 -12.28 5.14 -13.15
N LEU A 161 -12.33 3.82 -12.95
CA LEU A 161 -12.97 2.93 -13.92
C LEU A 161 -14.48 3.16 -14.01
N SER A 162 -15.12 3.53 -12.90
CA SER A 162 -16.55 3.91 -12.94
C SER A 162 -16.78 5.17 -13.76
N GLU A 163 -15.86 6.12 -13.72
CA GLU A 163 -15.93 7.34 -14.55
C GLU A 163 -15.71 7.01 -16.03
N LEU A 164 -14.77 6.11 -16.36
CA LEU A 164 -14.56 5.61 -17.71
C LEU A 164 -15.82 4.92 -18.24
N TYR A 165 -16.50 4.12 -17.42
CA TYR A 165 -17.78 3.50 -17.80
C TYR A 165 -18.91 4.52 -18.01
N SER A 166 -18.97 5.52 -17.15
CA SER A 166 -19.93 6.64 -17.31
C SER A 166 -19.69 7.39 -18.63
N LEU A 167 -18.43 7.70 -18.92
CA LEU A 167 -18.02 8.33 -20.19
C LEU A 167 -18.44 7.48 -21.39
N TYR A 168 -18.18 6.17 -21.34
CA TYR A 168 -18.57 5.24 -22.39
C TYR A 168 -20.06 5.23 -22.66
N LEU A 169 -20.88 5.12 -21.59
CA LEU A 169 -22.33 5.13 -21.70
C LEU A 169 -22.85 6.43 -22.30
N THR A 170 -22.43 7.57 -21.76
CA THR A 170 -22.85 8.89 -22.24
C THR A 170 -22.43 9.13 -23.70
N THR A 171 -21.20 8.75 -24.07
CA THR A 171 -20.70 8.91 -25.41
C THR A 171 -21.49 8.08 -26.41
N LYS A 172 -21.86 6.84 -26.03
CA LYS A 172 -22.64 5.93 -26.85
C LYS A 172 -24.09 6.41 -27.00
N GLU A 173 -24.72 6.92 -25.93
CA GLU A 173 -26.06 7.48 -25.95
C GLU A 173 -26.16 8.73 -26.84
N LEU A 174 -25.12 9.57 -26.81
CA LEU A 174 -25.09 10.84 -27.58
C LEU A 174 -24.52 10.66 -28.98
N GLY A 175 -24.05 9.49 -29.39
CA GLY A 175 -23.44 9.25 -30.71
C GLY A 175 -22.15 10.05 -30.96
N LEU A 176 -21.41 10.42 -29.90
CA LEU A 176 -20.20 11.24 -29.99
C LEU A 176 -18.96 10.39 -30.33
N SER A 177 -17.89 11.07 -30.77
CA SER A 177 -16.59 10.41 -31.00
C SER A 177 -15.99 9.94 -29.66
N MET A 178 -15.84 8.63 -29.51
CA MET A 178 -15.25 8.04 -28.32
C MET A 178 -13.75 8.39 -28.16
N ALA A 179 -13.01 8.49 -29.27
CA ALA A 179 -11.58 8.80 -29.25
C ALA A 179 -11.29 10.17 -28.62
N SER A 180 -11.96 11.22 -29.06
CA SER A 180 -11.77 12.58 -28.52
C SER A 180 -12.17 12.67 -27.04
N ARG A 181 -13.22 11.91 -26.64
CA ARG A 181 -13.68 11.85 -25.24
C ARG A 181 -12.69 11.11 -24.34
N LEU A 182 -12.10 10.03 -24.84
CA LEU A 182 -11.04 9.29 -24.11
C LEU A 182 -9.77 10.13 -23.94
N GLU A 183 -9.39 10.90 -24.96
CA GLU A 183 -8.25 11.81 -24.86
C GLU A 183 -8.49 12.89 -23.77
N SER A 184 -9.68 13.50 -23.75
CA SER A 184 -10.05 14.44 -22.69
C SER A 184 -10.05 13.76 -21.33
N PHE A 185 -10.68 12.59 -21.23
CA PHE A 185 -10.72 11.81 -19.99
C PHE A 185 -9.33 11.48 -19.44
N MET A 186 -8.38 11.10 -20.28
CA MET A 186 -7.01 10.82 -19.83
C MET A 186 -6.33 12.07 -19.26
N ARG A 187 -6.57 13.25 -19.86
CA ARG A 187 -6.04 14.50 -19.32
C ARG A 187 -6.68 14.86 -17.97
N ASP A 188 -8.00 14.72 -17.86
CA ASP A 188 -8.74 15.00 -16.64
C ASP A 188 -8.34 14.02 -15.51
N LEU A 189 -8.19 12.74 -15.85
CA LEU A 189 -7.72 11.70 -14.93
C LEU A 189 -6.32 12.03 -14.36
N ILE A 190 -5.39 12.47 -15.21
CA ILE A 190 -4.04 12.85 -14.76
C ILE A 190 -4.09 14.07 -13.82
N ASN A 191 -4.92 15.07 -14.15
CA ASN A 191 -5.09 16.26 -13.31
C ASN A 191 -5.73 15.89 -11.96
N GLU A 192 -6.70 14.98 -11.96
CA GLU A 192 -7.32 14.49 -10.73
C GLU A 192 -6.34 13.70 -9.87
N ILE A 193 -5.51 12.84 -10.48
CA ILE A 193 -4.43 12.15 -9.78
C ILE A 193 -3.46 13.15 -9.16
N GLU A 194 -3.08 14.21 -9.86
CA GLU A 194 -2.21 15.27 -9.33
C GLU A 194 -2.86 15.94 -8.11
N ALA A 195 -4.14 16.32 -8.19
CA ALA A 195 -4.88 16.92 -7.09
C ALA A 195 -5.02 15.96 -5.88
N LYS A 196 -5.28 14.69 -6.11
CA LYS A 196 -5.32 13.66 -5.04
C LYS A 196 -3.98 13.52 -4.34
N GLU A 197 -2.88 13.51 -5.08
CA GLU A 197 -1.53 13.41 -4.47
C GLU A 197 -1.16 14.69 -3.71
N GLU A 198 -1.64 15.86 -4.14
CA GLU A 198 -1.48 17.09 -3.36
C GLU A 198 -2.28 17.07 -2.07
N SER A 199 -3.55 16.68 -2.14
CA SER A 199 -4.39 16.47 -0.94
C SER A 199 -3.79 15.46 0.03
N ARG A 200 -3.17 14.41 -0.51
CA ARG A 200 -2.46 13.41 0.30
C ARG A 200 -1.25 13.98 1.02
N VAL A 201 -0.47 14.86 0.38
CA VAL A 201 0.64 15.55 1.05
C VAL A 201 0.12 16.39 2.23
N SER A 202 -0.99 17.10 2.06
CA SER A 202 -1.64 17.86 3.14
C SER A 202 -2.04 16.93 4.29
N LEU A 203 -2.72 15.84 3.99
CA LEU A 203 -3.11 14.84 4.99
C LEU A 203 -1.90 14.25 5.73
N LEU A 204 -0.81 13.96 5.03
CA LEU A 204 0.41 13.46 5.66
C LEU A 204 1.05 14.50 6.58
N THR A 205 0.94 15.77 6.25
CA THR A 205 1.41 16.86 7.12
C THR A 205 0.57 16.94 8.40
N GLU A 206 -0.75 16.87 8.28
CA GLU A 206 -1.67 16.83 9.43
C GLU A 206 -1.44 15.56 10.29
N LEU A 207 -1.30 14.38 9.66
CA LEU A 207 -0.97 13.15 10.37
C LEU A 207 0.39 13.23 11.08
N ASN A 208 1.36 13.95 10.51
CA ASN A 208 2.65 14.16 11.14
C ASN A 208 2.51 14.94 12.45
N GLU A 209 1.65 15.95 12.51
CA GLU A 209 1.37 16.67 13.76
C GLU A 209 0.79 15.74 14.82
N VAL A 210 -0.15 14.88 14.43
CA VAL A 210 -0.72 13.86 15.33
C VAL A 210 0.36 12.87 15.80
N VAL A 211 1.23 12.41 14.89
CA VAL A 211 2.35 11.52 15.23
C VAL A 211 3.31 12.19 16.22
N LEU A 212 3.66 13.45 16.00
CA LEU A 212 4.52 14.21 16.93
C LEU A 212 3.87 14.34 18.31
N ILE A 213 2.59 14.68 18.38
CA ILE A 213 1.87 14.75 19.65
C ILE A 213 1.91 13.39 20.36
N ILE A 214 1.57 12.31 19.68
CA ILE A 214 1.51 10.98 20.28
C ILE A 214 2.89 10.48 20.67
N PHE A 215 3.89 10.58 19.81
CA PHE A 215 5.22 9.99 20.05
C PHE A 215 6.17 10.86 20.84
N LEU A 216 5.92 12.17 20.95
CA LEU A 216 6.74 13.09 21.77
C LEU A 216 6.01 13.56 23.02
N MET A 217 4.76 14.03 22.91
CA MET A 217 4.06 14.63 24.06
C MET A 217 3.70 13.61 25.13
N PHE A 218 3.23 12.40 24.77
CA PHE A 218 2.90 11.40 25.77
C PHE A 218 4.11 10.91 26.59
N PRO A 219 5.29 10.66 26.03
CA PRO A 219 6.50 10.44 26.81
C PRO A 219 6.86 11.61 27.74
N ILE A 220 6.76 12.86 27.26
CA ILE A 220 6.99 14.04 28.08
C ILE A 220 5.99 14.13 29.24
N MET A 221 4.70 13.87 28.99
CA MET A 221 3.68 13.82 30.01
C MET A 221 3.96 12.72 31.06
N ALA A 222 4.45 11.55 30.63
CA ALA A 222 4.85 10.48 31.54
C ALA A 222 5.91 10.94 32.54
N ILE A 223 6.88 11.74 32.09
CA ILE A 223 7.90 12.38 32.94
C ILE A 223 7.22 13.37 33.88
N GLY A 224 6.37 14.26 33.37
CA GLY A 224 5.69 15.27 34.20
C GLY A 224 4.89 14.62 35.34
N PHE A 225 4.20 13.53 35.08
CA PHE A 225 3.48 12.78 36.11
C PHE A 225 4.39 12.07 37.12
N SER A 226 5.60 11.68 36.70
CA SER A 226 6.57 11.10 37.65
C SER A 226 7.07 12.11 38.69
N PHE A 227 7.17 13.41 38.32
CA PHE A 227 7.45 14.48 39.28
C PHE A 227 6.35 14.64 40.37
N LEU A 228 5.11 14.27 40.02
CA LEU A 228 4.00 14.30 40.98
C LEU A 228 3.90 13.04 41.84
N GLY A 229 4.93 12.18 41.80
CA GLY A 229 4.99 10.94 42.59
C GLY A 229 4.13 9.78 42.04
N THR A 230 3.53 9.95 40.86
CA THR A 230 2.73 8.92 40.19
C THR A 230 3.51 8.37 39.00
N THR A 231 4.23 7.26 39.19
CA THR A 231 4.91 6.56 38.06
C THR A 231 3.89 5.86 37.20
N ASN A 232 3.48 6.47 36.11
CA ASN A 232 2.48 5.90 35.22
C ASN A 232 3.08 5.55 33.83
N TYR A 233 3.68 4.34 33.72
CA TYR A 233 4.27 3.83 32.45
C TYR A 233 3.26 3.58 31.36
N SER A 234 1.95 3.54 31.69
CA SER A 234 0.92 3.30 30.69
C SER A 234 0.90 4.37 29.59
N LEU A 235 1.31 5.61 29.93
CA LEU A 235 1.44 6.70 28.94
C LEU A 235 2.49 6.42 27.87
N LEU A 236 3.56 5.72 28.19
CA LEU A 236 4.60 5.33 27.22
C LEU A 236 4.14 4.20 26.30
N MET A 237 3.06 3.48 26.65
CA MET A 237 2.44 2.46 25.80
C MET A 237 1.49 3.05 24.75
N ILE A 238 0.97 4.27 24.96
CA ILE A 238 -0.01 4.90 24.06
C ILE A 238 0.51 4.99 22.60
N PRO A 239 1.74 5.44 22.34
CA PRO A 239 2.27 5.48 20.98
C PRO A 239 2.29 4.10 20.31
N LEU A 240 2.67 3.05 21.03
CA LEU A 240 2.69 1.68 20.49
C LEU A 240 1.29 1.15 20.17
N LEU A 241 0.31 1.44 21.03
CA LEU A 241 -1.08 1.03 20.81
C LEU A 241 -1.73 1.76 19.65
N THR A 242 -1.36 3.02 19.42
CA THR A 242 -1.91 3.85 18.33
C THR A 242 -1.18 3.66 16.99
N ALA A 243 0.09 3.23 17.01
CA ALA A 243 0.91 3.06 15.82
C ALA A 243 0.26 2.23 14.70
N PRO A 244 -0.37 1.07 14.96
CA PRO A 244 -1.05 0.30 13.91
C PRO A 244 -2.18 1.08 13.25
N GLY A 245 -2.97 1.83 14.02
CA GLY A 245 -4.05 2.68 13.52
C GLY A 245 -3.51 3.79 12.61
N LEU A 246 -2.50 4.51 13.06
CA LEU A 246 -1.81 5.53 12.27
C LEU A 246 -1.19 4.95 11.00
N TYR A 247 -0.57 3.77 11.09
CA TYR A 247 0.00 3.07 9.94
C TYR A 247 -1.05 2.76 8.88
N LEU A 248 -2.26 2.35 9.29
CA LEU A 248 -3.38 2.10 8.37
C LEU A 248 -3.95 3.39 7.78
N MET A 249 -3.92 4.51 8.51
CA MET A 249 -4.37 5.82 8.01
C MET A 249 -3.45 6.37 6.92
N ILE A 250 -2.16 6.02 6.94
CA ILE A 250 -1.24 6.38 5.85
C ILE A 250 -1.64 5.59 4.61
N SER A 251 -2.44 6.23 3.75
CA SER A 251 -2.92 5.63 2.51
C SER A 251 -1.77 5.30 1.56
N GLU A 252 -1.95 4.27 0.74
CA GLU A 252 -0.99 3.94 -0.30
C GLU A 252 -0.99 4.99 -1.42
N ASN A 253 0.18 5.27 -1.99
CA ASN A 253 0.32 6.18 -3.10
C ASN A 253 -0.22 5.55 -4.40
N THR A 254 -1.12 6.27 -5.10
CA THR A 254 -1.71 5.80 -6.35
C THR A 254 -0.67 5.70 -7.46
N ILE A 255 0.32 6.59 -7.47
CA ILE A 255 1.36 6.68 -8.52
C ILE A 255 2.61 5.87 -8.18
N ALA A 256 2.89 5.64 -6.88
CA ALA A 256 4.08 4.89 -6.50
C ALA A 256 4.13 3.53 -7.22
N PRO A 257 5.30 3.13 -7.74
CA PRO A 257 5.42 1.86 -8.43
C PRO A 257 5.04 0.72 -7.49
N GLN A 258 4.02 -0.05 -7.90
CA GLN A 258 3.64 -1.24 -7.16
C GLN A 258 4.71 -2.31 -7.30
N VAL A 259 5.07 -2.90 -6.16
CA VAL A 259 5.96 -4.04 -6.10
C VAL A 259 5.24 -5.19 -5.44
N LYS A 260 5.10 -6.31 -6.14
CA LYS A 260 4.64 -7.56 -5.53
C LYS A 260 5.83 -8.23 -4.88
N LEU A 261 5.86 -8.18 -3.54
CA LEU A 261 6.91 -8.84 -2.77
C LEU A 261 6.80 -10.35 -2.93
N SER A 262 7.77 -10.94 -3.60
CA SER A 262 8.03 -12.37 -3.62
C SER A 262 9.37 -12.62 -2.93
N LEU A 263 9.32 -12.86 -1.61
CA LEU A 263 10.54 -13.11 -0.84
C LEU A 263 11.23 -14.39 -1.32
N SER A 264 12.47 -14.26 -1.75
CA SER A 264 13.34 -15.39 -2.05
C SER A 264 13.64 -16.19 -0.77
N TRP A 265 14.15 -17.44 -0.92
CA TRP A 265 14.54 -18.24 0.24
C TRP A 265 15.61 -17.54 1.09
N TYR A 266 16.53 -16.84 0.45
CA TYR A 266 17.58 -16.05 1.11
C TYR A 266 16.98 -14.92 1.96
N GLU A 267 16.03 -14.15 1.44
CA GLU A 267 15.36 -13.08 2.18
C GLU A 267 14.54 -13.64 3.36
N LYS A 268 13.90 -14.78 3.17
CA LYS A 268 13.21 -15.49 4.28
C LYS A 268 14.21 -15.94 5.36
N ALA A 269 15.38 -16.42 4.97
CA ALA A 269 16.45 -16.79 5.91
C ALA A 269 16.95 -15.57 6.69
N LEU A 270 17.17 -14.42 6.04
CA LEU A 270 17.56 -13.19 6.71
C LEU A 270 16.50 -12.69 7.70
N VAL A 271 15.22 -12.80 7.36
CA VAL A 271 14.12 -12.51 8.30
C VAL A 271 14.18 -13.43 9.52
N ALA A 272 14.41 -14.73 9.33
CA ALA A 272 14.55 -15.67 10.44
C ALA A 272 15.78 -15.34 11.32
N VAL A 273 16.92 -15.01 10.72
CA VAL A 273 18.12 -14.57 11.45
C VAL A 273 17.85 -13.29 12.24
N PHE A 274 17.11 -12.34 11.66
CA PHE A 274 16.70 -11.13 12.37
C PHE A 274 15.89 -11.44 13.63
N PHE A 275 14.90 -12.35 13.55
CA PHE A 275 14.10 -12.71 14.73
C PHE A 275 14.95 -13.39 15.81
N LEU A 276 15.88 -14.30 15.43
CA LEU A 276 16.79 -14.94 16.37
C LEU A 276 17.73 -13.92 17.03
N LEU A 277 18.30 -13.01 16.25
CA LEU A 277 19.18 -11.97 16.76
C LEU A 277 18.42 -10.99 17.69
N SER A 278 17.21 -10.61 17.33
CA SER A 278 16.36 -9.74 18.17
C SER A 278 16.01 -10.41 19.49
N ALA A 279 15.68 -11.69 19.48
CA ALA A 279 15.45 -12.47 20.70
C ALA A 279 16.70 -12.50 21.58
N LEU A 280 17.88 -12.71 20.98
CA LEU A 280 19.16 -12.73 21.70
C LEU A 280 19.49 -11.36 22.33
N ILE A 281 19.28 -10.25 21.57
CA ILE A 281 19.47 -8.87 22.06
C ILE A 281 18.60 -8.62 23.29
N VAL A 282 17.31 -9.03 23.23
CA VAL A 282 16.37 -8.86 24.35
C VAL A 282 16.75 -9.74 25.53
N LEU A 283 17.11 -11.02 25.32
CA LEU A 283 17.52 -11.96 26.38
C LEU A 283 18.79 -11.50 27.09
N LEU A 284 19.77 -10.97 26.36
CA LEU A 284 21.03 -10.46 26.92
C LEU A 284 20.87 -9.04 27.49
N LYS A 285 19.65 -8.47 27.47
CA LYS A 285 19.36 -7.10 27.94
C LYS A 285 20.25 -6.04 27.26
N LEU A 286 20.60 -6.24 25.99
CA LEU A 286 21.37 -5.29 25.21
C LEU A 286 20.50 -4.10 24.77
N ASN A 287 21.16 -3.05 24.29
CA ASN A 287 20.47 -1.86 23.80
C ASN A 287 19.51 -2.18 22.64
N PHE A 288 18.24 -1.77 22.74
CA PHE A 288 17.23 -2.03 21.72
C PHE A 288 17.53 -1.36 20.37
N SER A 289 18.34 -0.31 20.33
CA SER A 289 18.81 0.29 19.07
C SER A 289 19.47 -0.71 18.14
N LEU A 290 20.10 -1.78 18.69
CA LEU A 290 20.66 -2.86 17.91
C LEU A 290 19.58 -3.68 17.17
N VAL A 291 18.35 -3.75 17.69
CA VAL A 291 17.22 -4.37 16.99
C VAL A 291 16.81 -3.54 15.78
N ILE A 292 16.78 -2.21 15.93
CA ILE A 292 16.45 -1.29 14.83
C ILE A 292 17.49 -1.39 13.71
N ILE A 293 18.79 -1.37 14.07
CA ILE A 293 19.91 -1.52 13.12
C ILE A 293 19.85 -2.89 12.43
N SER A 294 19.65 -3.97 13.20
CA SER A 294 19.59 -5.32 12.64
C SER A 294 18.40 -5.49 11.69
N PHE A 295 17.23 -4.92 11.99
CA PHE A 295 16.12 -4.86 11.05
C PHE A 295 16.49 -4.10 9.78
N GLY A 296 17.12 -2.94 9.92
CA GLY A 296 17.60 -2.14 8.81
C GLY A 296 18.53 -2.92 7.87
N LEU A 297 19.50 -3.64 8.43
CA LEU A 297 20.51 -4.37 7.65
C LEU A 297 20.01 -5.71 7.11
N LEU A 298 19.32 -6.52 7.93
CA LEU A 298 18.96 -7.89 7.56
C LEU A 298 17.63 -7.98 6.81
N VAL A 299 16.70 -7.09 7.08
CA VAL A 299 15.36 -7.15 6.49
C VAL A 299 15.12 -6.02 5.50
N ALA A 300 15.28 -4.76 5.96
CA ALA A 300 14.91 -3.62 5.13
C ALA A 300 15.89 -3.39 3.96
N LEU A 301 17.20 -3.53 4.16
CA LEU A 301 18.20 -3.33 3.10
C LEU A 301 18.02 -4.28 1.91
N PRO A 302 17.96 -5.63 2.09
CA PRO A 302 17.78 -6.55 0.96
C PRO A 302 16.44 -6.32 0.23
N ILE A 303 15.35 -6.15 0.99
CA ILE A 303 14.02 -5.95 0.41
C ILE A 303 13.97 -4.61 -0.35
N HIS A 304 14.47 -3.52 0.25
CA HIS A 304 14.47 -2.21 -0.38
C HIS A 304 15.31 -2.16 -1.66
N THR A 305 16.56 -2.61 -1.58
CA THR A 305 17.51 -2.51 -2.70
C THR A 305 17.12 -3.43 -3.85
N ARG A 306 16.59 -4.60 -3.56
CA ARG A 306 16.24 -5.57 -4.59
C ARG A 306 14.90 -5.30 -5.25
N HIS A 307 13.91 -4.86 -4.51
CA HIS A 307 12.55 -4.72 -5.02
C HIS A 307 12.17 -3.25 -5.22
N TYR A 308 12.15 -2.45 -4.17
CA TYR A 308 11.60 -1.08 -4.23
C TYR A 308 12.49 -0.10 -4.99
N ALA A 309 13.79 -0.05 -4.70
CA ALA A 309 14.70 0.89 -5.36
C ALA A 309 14.83 0.60 -6.87
N VAL A 310 14.81 -0.68 -7.24
CA VAL A 310 14.83 -1.09 -8.65
C VAL A 310 13.54 -0.71 -9.36
N ALA A 311 12.38 -0.99 -8.74
CA ALA A 311 11.10 -0.60 -9.32
C ALA A 311 10.97 0.92 -9.48
N GLU A 312 11.44 1.71 -8.49
CA GLU A 312 11.47 3.17 -8.56
C GLU A 312 12.33 3.67 -9.72
N ARG A 313 13.54 3.11 -9.91
CA ARG A 313 14.43 3.47 -11.04
C ARG A 313 13.80 3.14 -12.39
N ILE A 314 13.24 1.95 -12.55
CA ILE A 314 12.58 1.53 -13.78
C ILE A 314 11.36 2.41 -14.06
N PHE A 315 10.56 2.74 -13.03
CA PHE A 315 9.44 3.65 -13.17
C PHE A 315 9.87 5.04 -13.66
N MET A 316 10.98 5.57 -13.14
CA MET A 316 11.54 6.85 -13.60
C MET A 316 11.99 6.82 -15.06
N LEU A 317 12.38 5.66 -15.57
CA LEU A 317 12.83 5.48 -16.96
C LEU A 317 11.69 5.07 -17.90
N GLN A 318 10.47 4.85 -17.43
CA GLN A 318 9.32 4.45 -18.23
C GLN A 318 9.03 5.40 -19.42
N PRO A 319 9.11 6.74 -19.28
CA PRO A 319 8.91 7.64 -20.40
C PRO A 319 9.95 7.43 -21.51
N ALA A 320 11.22 7.28 -21.14
CA ALA A 320 12.31 7.04 -22.08
C ALA A 320 12.19 5.66 -22.75
N LEU A 321 11.73 4.65 -22.00
CA LEU A 321 11.45 3.31 -22.54
C LEU A 321 10.36 3.36 -23.62
N LEU A 322 9.27 4.06 -23.37
CA LEU A 322 8.17 4.20 -24.31
C LEU A 322 8.57 4.97 -25.57
N SER A 323 9.33 6.05 -25.40
CA SER A 323 9.87 6.81 -26.54
C SER A 323 10.81 5.96 -27.40
N ALA A 324 11.81 5.31 -26.76
CA ALA A 324 12.76 4.44 -27.47
C ALA A 324 12.05 3.26 -28.16
N LEU A 325 11.04 2.69 -27.52
CA LEU A 325 10.21 1.63 -28.10
C LEU A 325 9.48 2.12 -29.36
N GLY A 326 8.86 3.30 -29.29
CA GLY A 326 8.18 3.93 -30.43
C GLY A 326 9.12 4.17 -31.63
N ASP A 327 10.35 4.64 -31.36
CA ASP A 327 11.36 4.86 -32.39
C ASP A 327 11.79 3.55 -33.07
N GLN A 328 11.98 2.47 -32.32
CA GLN A 328 12.34 1.16 -32.89
C GLN A 328 11.20 0.58 -33.74
N LEU A 329 9.94 0.77 -33.31
CA LEU A 329 8.76 0.32 -34.05
C LEU A 329 8.59 1.12 -35.36
N LYS A 330 8.86 2.43 -35.37
CA LYS A 330 8.89 3.25 -36.60
C LYS A 330 9.93 2.77 -37.59
N LEU A 331 11.01 2.13 -37.13
CA LEU A 331 12.03 1.50 -37.96
C LEU A 331 11.61 0.13 -38.55
N GLY A 332 10.43 -0.37 -38.20
CA GLY A 332 9.87 -1.62 -38.72
C GLY A 332 10.20 -2.88 -37.95
N TYR A 333 10.84 -2.75 -36.78
CA TYR A 333 11.07 -3.92 -35.92
C TYR A 333 9.76 -4.40 -35.27
N ASN A 334 9.67 -5.71 -34.97
CA ASN A 334 8.52 -6.23 -34.23
C ASN A 334 8.56 -5.76 -32.76
N VAL A 335 7.43 -5.85 -32.04
CA VAL A 335 7.29 -5.30 -30.68
C VAL A 335 8.28 -5.91 -29.68
N ARG A 336 8.60 -7.20 -29.81
CA ARG A 336 9.54 -7.88 -28.91
C ARG A 336 10.97 -7.41 -29.14
N GLU A 337 11.40 -7.38 -30.38
CA GLU A 337 12.72 -6.90 -30.74
C GLU A 337 12.91 -5.41 -30.41
N SER A 338 11.87 -4.61 -30.66
CA SER A 338 11.86 -3.19 -30.29
C SER A 338 12.00 -3.00 -28.79
N TRP A 339 11.33 -3.83 -27.98
CA TRP A 339 11.47 -3.81 -26.54
C TRP A 339 12.89 -4.17 -26.09
N GLU A 340 13.44 -5.27 -26.59
CA GLU A 340 14.80 -5.70 -26.24
C GLU A 340 15.85 -4.64 -26.61
N ARG A 341 15.69 -3.98 -27.78
CA ARG A 341 16.56 -2.88 -28.22
C ARG A 341 16.41 -1.64 -27.34
N ALA A 342 15.18 -1.26 -27.00
CA ALA A 342 14.92 -0.14 -26.10
C ALA A 342 15.50 -0.38 -24.70
N VAL A 343 15.34 -1.59 -24.17
CA VAL A 343 15.95 -2.00 -22.88
C VAL A 343 17.48 -1.96 -22.98
N SER A 344 18.08 -2.51 -24.03
CA SER A 344 19.55 -2.49 -24.24
C SER A 344 20.10 -1.08 -24.35
N TYR A 345 19.36 -0.17 -24.96
CA TYR A 345 19.72 1.24 -25.00
C TYR A 345 19.71 1.87 -23.61
N LEU A 346 18.66 1.63 -22.81
CA LEU A 346 18.52 2.18 -21.47
C LEU A 346 19.43 1.49 -20.45
N GLU A 347 19.86 0.24 -20.67
CA GLU A 347 20.84 -0.45 -19.82
C GLU A 347 22.17 0.31 -19.73
N ARG A 348 22.53 1.10 -20.75
CA ARG A 348 23.69 1.99 -20.71
C ARG A 348 23.53 3.15 -19.73
N VAL A 349 22.29 3.54 -19.44
CA VAL A 349 21.95 4.60 -18.48
C VAL A 349 21.81 4.02 -17.07
N ASP A 350 21.08 2.91 -16.93
CA ASP A 350 20.88 2.23 -15.64
C ASP A 350 20.78 0.70 -15.84
N LYS A 351 21.73 -0.02 -15.23
CA LYS A 351 21.80 -1.49 -15.30
C LYS A 351 20.57 -2.20 -14.70
N SER A 352 19.78 -1.51 -13.87
CA SER A 352 18.56 -2.10 -13.29
C SER A 352 17.50 -2.43 -14.35
N VAL A 353 17.53 -1.74 -15.48
CA VAL A 353 16.62 -1.96 -16.63
C VAL A 353 16.74 -3.37 -17.22
N ARG A 354 17.89 -4.02 -17.07
CA ARG A 354 18.09 -5.42 -17.49
C ARG A 354 17.05 -6.39 -16.91
N ARG A 355 16.50 -6.09 -15.74
CA ARG A 355 15.45 -6.91 -15.12
C ARG A 355 14.14 -6.96 -15.90
N ILE A 356 13.91 -6.00 -16.77
CA ILE A 356 12.73 -5.94 -17.63
C ILE A 356 13.03 -6.34 -19.08
N ALA A 357 14.20 -6.91 -19.37
CA ALA A 357 14.53 -7.43 -20.69
C ALA A 357 13.50 -8.48 -21.16
N SER A 358 12.99 -9.29 -20.22
CA SER A 358 11.81 -10.13 -20.43
C SER A 358 10.61 -9.51 -19.70
N PRO A 359 9.73 -8.77 -20.38
CA PRO A 359 8.60 -8.08 -19.74
C PRO A 359 7.57 -9.08 -19.18
N GLU A 360 7.48 -10.27 -19.74
CA GLU A 360 6.63 -11.37 -19.27
C GLU A 360 7.10 -11.93 -17.91
N GLY A 361 8.40 -11.83 -17.64
CA GLY A 361 9.05 -12.22 -16.37
C GLY A 361 8.95 -11.17 -15.27
N ALA A 362 8.60 -9.92 -15.59
CA ALA A 362 8.54 -8.81 -14.65
C ALA A 362 7.27 -8.83 -13.76
N LYS A 363 6.86 -10.01 -13.27
CA LYS A 363 5.65 -10.21 -12.44
C LYS A 363 5.67 -9.42 -11.13
N GLU A 364 6.86 -9.07 -10.65
CA GLU A 364 7.06 -8.28 -9.44
C GLU A 364 6.72 -6.79 -9.64
N MET A 365 6.72 -6.32 -10.88
CA MET A 365 6.49 -4.92 -11.27
C MET A 365 5.29 -4.82 -12.23
N PRO A 366 4.06 -4.78 -11.71
CA PRO A 366 2.84 -4.75 -12.54
C PRO A 366 2.83 -3.68 -13.61
N PHE A 367 3.32 -2.48 -13.31
CA PHE A 367 3.38 -1.36 -14.27
C PHE A 367 4.23 -1.66 -15.51
N VAL A 368 5.27 -2.49 -15.40
CA VAL A 368 6.07 -2.95 -16.55
C VAL A 368 5.23 -3.88 -17.43
N SER A 369 4.52 -4.83 -16.81
CA SER A 369 3.61 -5.71 -17.53
C SER A 369 2.50 -4.95 -18.23
N ASP A 370 1.97 -3.90 -17.61
CA ASP A 370 0.92 -3.06 -18.19
C ASP A 370 1.46 -2.24 -19.36
N THR A 371 2.67 -1.67 -19.23
CA THR A 371 3.38 -0.98 -20.32
C THR A 371 3.62 -1.91 -21.50
N TRP A 372 4.04 -3.15 -21.24
CA TRP A 372 4.26 -4.15 -22.29
C TRP A 372 2.97 -4.52 -23.02
N ARG A 373 1.87 -4.77 -22.28
CA ARG A 373 0.55 -5.07 -22.88
C ARG A 373 0.06 -3.94 -23.75
N LEU A 374 0.19 -2.71 -23.25
CA LEU A 374 -0.19 -1.52 -23.99
C LEU A 374 0.64 -1.38 -25.27
N ALA A 375 1.95 -1.65 -25.20
CA ALA A 375 2.83 -1.66 -26.37
C ALA A 375 2.39 -2.68 -27.42
N GLN A 376 2.01 -3.89 -27.01
CA GLN A 376 1.50 -4.91 -27.93
C GLN A 376 0.18 -4.47 -28.60
N ILE A 377 -0.74 -3.84 -27.86
CA ILE A 377 -2.02 -3.36 -28.40
C ILE A 377 -1.79 -2.25 -29.42
N ALA A 378 -0.89 -1.31 -29.12
CA ALA A 378 -0.54 -0.23 -30.03
C ALA A 378 0.12 -0.74 -31.32
N TYR A 379 0.98 -1.75 -31.22
CA TYR A 379 1.61 -2.39 -32.37
C TYR A 379 0.58 -3.09 -33.27
N GLU A 380 -0.34 -3.87 -32.69
CA GLU A 380 -1.41 -4.54 -33.44
C GLU A 380 -2.36 -3.55 -34.13
N GLY A 381 -2.53 -2.35 -33.57
CA GLY A 381 -3.28 -1.26 -34.15
C GLY A 381 -2.54 -0.50 -35.23
N SER A 382 -1.25 -0.77 -35.44
CA SER A 382 -0.36 -0.05 -36.38
C SER A 382 -0.33 1.47 -36.20
N TYR A 383 -0.60 1.94 -34.96
CA TYR A 383 -0.68 3.38 -34.66
C TYR A 383 0.51 3.81 -33.79
N TYR A 384 1.66 4.04 -34.46
CA TYR A 384 2.91 4.30 -33.73
C TYR A 384 2.99 5.69 -33.08
N ALA A 385 2.22 6.68 -33.52
CA ALA A 385 2.18 8.00 -32.87
C ALA A 385 1.70 7.96 -31.42
N ILE A 386 0.99 6.89 -31.01
CA ILE A 386 0.51 6.71 -29.64
C ILE A 386 1.66 6.58 -28.63
N TYR A 387 2.84 6.07 -29.05
CA TYR A 387 3.97 5.91 -28.13
C TYR A 387 4.50 7.25 -27.63
N ASP A 388 4.40 8.30 -28.43
CA ASP A 388 4.76 9.66 -28.03
C ASP A 388 3.76 10.20 -27.00
N GLU A 389 2.46 9.88 -27.14
CA GLU A 389 1.43 10.23 -26.17
C GLU A 389 1.59 9.42 -24.86
N MET A 390 1.82 8.11 -24.97
CA MET A 390 2.10 7.24 -23.82
C MET A 390 3.33 7.72 -23.03
N SER A 391 4.39 8.13 -23.74
CA SER A 391 5.59 8.69 -23.14
C SER A 391 5.29 10.00 -22.41
N ARG A 392 4.45 10.89 -22.98
CA ARG A 392 4.01 12.13 -22.34
C ARG A 392 3.22 11.87 -21.06
N VAL A 393 2.26 10.94 -21.09
CA VAL A 393 1.50 10.54 -19.91
C VAL A 393 2.42 9.96 -18.83
N ALA A 394 3.30 9.04 -19.18
CA ALA A 394 4.27 8.46 -18.26
C ALA A 394 5.18 9.54 -17.65
N ASN A 395 5.61 10.52 -18.46
CA ASN A 395 6.44 11.64 -17.99
C ASN A 395 5.70 12.52 -16.97
N LYS A 396 4.41 12.78 -17.20
CA LYS A 396 3.57 13.53 -16.25
C LYS A 396 3.42 12.75 -14.94
N LEU A 397 3.14 11.44 -14.98
CA LEU A 397 3.07 10.59 -13.78
C LEU A 397 4.40 10.58 -12.99
N VAL A 398 5.52 10.45 -13.67
CA VAL A 398 6.86 10.54 -13.05
C VAL A 398 7.09 11.93 -12.44
N SER A 399 6.65 13.00 -13.09
CA SER A 399 6.74 14.37 -12.57
C SER A 399 5.94 14.54 -11.28
N ILE A 400 4.68 14.07 -11.26
CA ILE A 400 3.81 14.11 -10.07
C ILE A 400 4.46 13.31 -8.93
N TYR A 401 4.99 12.11 -9.22
CA TYR A 401 5.70 11.30 -8.20
C TYR A 401 6.93 12.01 -7.63
N LYS A 402 7.76 12.65 -8.48
CA LYS A 402 8.92 13.44 -8.04
C LYS A 402 8.50 14.62 -7.16
N THR A 403 7.43 15.30 -7.52
CA THR A 403 6.87 16.42 -6.75
C THR A 403 6.39 15.95 -5.39
N TYR A 404 5.65 14.85 -5.34
CA TYR A 404 5.25 14.20 -4.09
C TYR A 404 6.47 13.89 -3.21
N GLN A 405 7.46 13.16 -3.74
CA GLN A 405 8.68 12.81 -3.00
C GLN A 405 9.40 14.04 -2.44
N ARG A 406 9.44 15.14 -3.19
CA ARG A 406 10.06 16.40 -2.75
C ARG A 406 9.28 17.04 -1.59
N LYS A 407 7.95 17.07 -1.69
CA LYS A 407 7.07 17.65 -0.66
C LYS A 407 7.07 16.84 0.66
N VAL A 408 7.29 15.53 0.60
CA VAL A 408 7.28 14.65 1.80
C VAL A 408 8.66 14.54 2.48
N ARG A 409 9.74 14.95 1.82
CA ARG A 409 11.10 14.88 2.39
C ARG A 409 11.28 15.60 3.73
N PRO A 410 10.66 16.76 3.99
CA PRO A 410 10.78 17.42 5.30
C PRO A 410 10.33 16.55 6.48
N LEU A 411 9.40 15.59 6.25
CA LEU A 411 8.97 14.66 7.29
C LEU A 411 10.12 13.75 7.78
N LEU A 412 11.12 13.48 6.94
CA LEU A 412 12.32 12.72 7.35
C LEU A 412 13.16 13.48 8.37
N ALA A 413 13.25 14.80 8.24
CA ALA A 413 14.01 15.61 9.21
C ALA A 413 13.37 15.53 10.61
N LEU A 414 12.05 15.55 10.68
CA LEU A 414 11.32 15.37 11.95
C LEU A 414 11.51 13.97 12.53
N ALA A 415 11.52 12.93 11.69
CA ALA A 415 11.80 11.56 12.13
C ALA A 415 13.21 11.42 12.74
N LEU A 416 14.20 12.15 12.22
CA LEU A 416 15.57 12.14 12.74
C LEU A 416 15.72 12.91 14.07
N LEU A 417 14.82 13.84 14.39
CA LEU A 417 14.85 14.52 15.69
C LEU A 417 14.23 13.66 16.83
N ALA A 418 13.40 12.69 16.48
CA ALA A 418 12.66 11.89 17.47
C ALA A 418 13.57 11.09 18.44
N PRO A 419 14.69 10.43 18.02
CA PRO A 419 15.59 9.74 18.93
C PRO A 419 16.15 10.66 20.01
N ALA A 420 16.58 11.87 19.65
CA ALA A 420 17.13 12.84 20.59
C ALA A 420 16.11 13.20 21.68
N PHE A 421 14.88 13.54 21.27
CA PHE A 421 13.81 13.87 22.21
C PHE A 421 13.42 12.69 23.11
N LEU A 422 13.24 11.50 22.56
CA LEU A 422 12.83 10.33 23.30
C LEU A 422 13.91 9.85 24.28
N LEU A 423 15.19 9.86 23.88
CA LEU A 423 16.28 9.45 24.75
C LEU A 423 16.59 10.50 25.82
N TYR A 424 16.49 11.79 25.51
CA TYR A 424 16.54 12.84 26.52
C TYR A 424 15.42 12.64 27.57
N THR A 425 14.24 12.27 27.11
CA THR A 425 13.10 11.93 27.98
C THR A 425 13.45 10.78 28.93
N VAL A 426 14.10 9.71 28.42
CA VAL A 426 14.57 8.58 29.25
C VAL A 426 15.55 9.02 30.30
N HIS A 427 16.58 9.74 29.87
CA HIS A 427 17.63 10.20 30.76
C HIS A 427 17.06 11.05 31.91
N THR A 428 16.19 12.00 31.57
CA THR A 428 15.51 12.83 32.56
C THR A 428 14.64 11.99 33.51
N PHE A 429 13.93 10.99 32.97
CA PHE A 429 13.09 10.12 33.78
C PHE A 429 13.89 9.25 34.76
N LEU A 430 14.99 8.65 34.30
CA LEU A 430 15.87 7.83 35.15
C LEU A 430 16.56 8.65 36.24
N SER A 431 16.87 9.91 35.99
CA SER A 431 17.47 10.80 37.00
C SER A 431 16.51 11.15 38.16
N ILE A 432 15.19 11.02 37.93
CA ILE A 432 14.16 11.42 38.88
C ILE A 432 13.53 10.22 39.59
N SER A 433 13.38 9.10 38.88
CA SER A 433 12.63 7.92 39.34
C SER A 433 13.58 6.81 39.82
N SER A 434 13.66 6.59 41.13
CA SER A 434 14.54 5.58 41.74
C SER A 434 14.00 4.13 41.67
N GLY A 435 12.85 3.88 41.07
CA GLY A 435 12.17 2.58 41.15
C GLY A 435 12.02 1.80 39.81
N VAL A 436 12.59 2.31 38.72
CA VAL A 436 12.40 1.71 37.38
C VAL A 436 13.67 1.05 36.88
N SER A 437 13.52 -0.14 36.29
CA SER A 437 14.64 -0.73 35.56
C SER A 437 14.91 0.09 34.28
N GLY A 438 16.11 0.67 34.18
CA GLY A 438 16.53 1.45 32.99
C GLY A 438 16.38 0.64 31.69
N TYR A 439 16.48 -0.69 31.77
CA TYR A 439 16.30 -1.58 30.63
C TYR A 439 14.86 -1.63 30.11
N GLU A 440 13.85 -1.74 30.99
CA GLU A 440 12.44 -1.78 30.57
C GLU A 440 12.01 -0.49 29.89
N LEU A 441 12.50 0.64 30.43
CA LEU A 441 12.24 1.94 29.82
C LEU A 441 12.94 2.08 28.46
N SER A 442 14.20 1.66 28.35
CA SER A 442 14.96 1.65 27.10
C SER A 442 14.30 0.74 26.04
N LEU A 443 13.79 -0.44 26.45
CA LEU A 443 13.05 -1.35 25.57
C LEU A 443 11.79 -0.67 25.03
N LEU A 444 11.00 -0.04 25.88
CA LEU A 444 9.74 0.58 25.51
C LEU A 444 9.94 1.74 24.53
N ILE A 445 10.97 2.56 24.78
CA ILE A 445 11.32 3.66 23.87
C ILE A 445 11.90 3.16 22.57
N GLY A 446 12.73 2.13 22.61
CA GLY A 446 13.21 1.48 21.39
C GLY A 446 12.09 0.94 20.51
N LEU A 447 11.06 0.34 21.11
CA LEU A 447 9.84 -0.08 20.39
C LEU A 447 9.08 1.10 19.80
N ASN A 448 8.97 2.22 20.53
CA ASN A 448 8.36 3.45 20.03
C ASN A 448 9.14 4.00 18.84
N LEU A 449 10.47 4.05 18.90
CA LEU A 449 11.34 4.47 17.79
C LEU A 449 11.21 3.56 16.59
N PHE A 450 11.12 2.25 16.78
CA PHE A 450 10.90 1.28 15.71
C PHE A 450 9.56 1.52 15.00
N ALA A 451 8.48 1.67 15.77
CA ALA A 451 7.14 1.95 15.25
C ALA A 451 7.10 3.28 14.48
N LEU A 452 7.70 4.32 15.04
CA LEU A 452 7.83 5.64 14.40
C LEU A 452 8.59 5.54 13.09
N THR A 453 9.71 4.80 13.06
CA THR A 453 10.51 4.59 11.84
C THR A 453 9.69 3.92 10.74
N ALA A 454 8.88 2.91 11.10
CA ALA A 454 8.00 2.23 10.15
C ALA A 454 6.93 3.17 9.58
N LEU A 455 6.32 4.03 10.42
CA LEU A 455 5.34 5.04 10.02
C LEU A 455 5.94 6.02 9.00
N TYR A 456 7.09 6.62 9.31
CA TYR A 456 7.75 7.56 8.40
C TYR A 456 8.26 6.91 7.13
N SER A 457 8.77 5.66 7.20
CA SER A 457 9.16 4.89 6.02
C SER A 457 7.99 4.73 5.05
N LYS A 458 6.81 4.37 5.57
CA LYS A 458 5.58 4.24 4.76
C LYS A 458 5.11 5.60 4.23
N ALA A 459 5.12 6.64 5.05
CA ALA A 459 4.70 7.98 4.63
C ALA A 459 5.53 8.52 3.48
N VAL A 460 6.85 8.36 3.54
CA VAL A 460 7.78 8.95 2.55
C VAL A 460 7.94 8.07 1.31
N LYS A 461 8.05 6.75 1.46
CA LYS A 461 8.37 5.83 0.36
C LYS A 461 7.23 4.88 -0.02
N GLY A 462 6.10 4.93 0.68
CA GLY A 462 4.99 4.00 0.47
C GLY A 462 5.29 2.56 0.92
N THR A 463 6.41 2.34 1.61
CA THR A 463 6.85 1.02 2.08
C THR A 463 7.47 1.11 3.47
N PRO A 464 7.21 0.13 4.36
CA PRO A 464 7.86 0.08 5.67
C PRO A 464 9.35 -0.31 5.60
N PHE A 465 9.88 -0.69 4.43
CA PHE A 465 11.25 -1.22 4.27
C PHE A 465 12.26 -0.18 3.77
N TYR A 466 12.08 1.11 4.06
CA TYR A 466 13.06 2.13 3.69
C TYR A 466 14.29 2.09 4.62
N PHE A 467 15.27 1.22 4.29
CA PHE A 467 16.42 0.90 5.14
C PHE A 467 17.24 2.12 5.61
N PRO A 468 17.45 3.23 4.82
CA PRO A 468 18.28 4.32 5.30
C PRO A 468 17.75 4.95 6.59
N LEU A 469 16.42 5.01 6.74
CA LEU A 469 15.80 5.59 7.93
C LEU A 469 16.04 4.72 9.17
N TYR A 470 15.94 3.38 9.05
CA TYR A 470 16.24 2.47 10.15
C TYR A 470 17.70 2.54 10.59
N LEU A 471 18.63 2.65 9.64
CA LEU A 471 20.04 2.77 9.96
C LEU A 471 20.35 4.11 10.64
N LEU A 472 19.83 5.21 10.12
CA LEU A 472 20.06 6.54 10.68
C LEU A 472 19.48 6.64 12.11
N ILE A 473 18.21 6.31 12.30
CA ILE A 473 17.54 6.33 13.59
C ILE A 473 18.18 5.35 14.59
N GLY A 474 18.52 4.14 14.13
CA GLY A 474 19.17 3.14 14.97
C GLY A 474 20.58 3.56 15.42
N LEU A 475 21.39 4.10 14.53
CA LEU A 475 22.74 4.61 14.86
C LEU A 475 22.68 5.84 15.75
N GLU A 476 21.83 6.81 15.44
CA GLU A 476 21.61 7.99 16.27
C GLU A 476 21.16 7.58 17.69
N SER A 477 20.17 6.72 17.79
CA SER A 477 19.68 6.18 19.06
C SER A 477 20.76 5.42 19.84
N LEU A 478 21.64 4.67 19.16
CA LEU A 478 22.76 3.98 19.79
C LEU A 478 23.79 4.96 20.34
N ILE A 479 24.18 5.94 19.55
CA ILE A 479 25.16 6.98 19.96
C ILE A 479 24.63 7.77 21.15
N LEU A 480 23.39 8.23 21.09
CA LEU A 480 22.78 9.02 22.16
C LEU A 480 22.60 8.18 23.43
N SER A 481 22.29 6.89 23.32
CA SER A 481 22.18 6.01 24.49
C SER A 481 23.54 5.77 25.17
N VAL A 482 24.64 5.72 24.41
CA VAL A 482 25.98 5.62 24.99
C VAL A 482 26.44 6.94 25.64
N LEU A 483 25.97 8.08 25.13
CA LEU A 483 26.32 9.39 25.68
C LEU A 483 25.50 9.78 26.92
N TRP A 484 24.26 9.32 27.02
CA TRP A 484 23.29 9.77 28.02
C TRP A 484 22.87 8.69 29.03
N LEU A 485 23.07 7.40 28.76
CA LEU A 485 22.82 6.29 29.67
C LEU A 485 24.11 5.68 30.18
#